data_8204a28d99439fabaff831bf5fb5d82c
#
_entry.id   8204a28d99439fabaff831bf5fb5d82c
#
_cell.length_a   1.000
_cell.length_b   1.000
_cell.length_c   1.000
_cell.angle_alpha   90.00
_cell.angle_beta   90.00
_cell.angle_gamma   90.00
#
_symmetry.space_group_name_H-M   'P 1'
#
loop_
_entity.id
_entity.type
_entity.pdbx_description
1 polymer ?
#
loop_
_entity_poly.entity_id
_entity_poly.type
_entity_poly.pdbx_seq_one_letter_code
_entity_poly.pdbx_strand_id
1 'polypeptide(L)'
;MDLILSAMSWDPGFRGLLTVVVGTLILGGSVYLLLATNTGWRLGFLLTLTGLAGWMMIMGLVWAMYGIGYQGRVATWEVEEINYNDLTVANTEDARTVPPREDMPDPREIIEGNDILEAQFPDDPTVRAPQLGDLLSVDPSVADDPAMEGIAETDDGWHLLASADKQTGEAVAAASAYLIDERELYTSASEFVVLDSWSQGGKEGREGDSTVERALFKAQRIATWPLGHPPHEVVVRVQGVVPAETVPGQPPPTPVADAEQPVVSVVMVRDLGSRRQPAIFLTIASAIAFGVCCNSLHRRDKLVAQARAAAGS
;
A
#
# COMPACT_ATOMS: atom_id res chain seq x y z
N MET A 1 36.30 24.55 -11.25
CA MET A 1 35.90 23.20 -11.66
C MET A 1 34.93 22.57 -10.63
N ASP A 2 35.06 22.91 -9.37
CA ASP A 2 34.20 22.42 -8.28
C ASP A 2 32.74 22.93 -8.33
N LEU A 3 32.51 24.13 -8.88
CA LEU A 3 31.17 24.71 -9.05
C LEU A 3 30.28 24.01 -10.09
N ILE A 4 30.89 23.33 -11.07
CA ILE A 4 30.14 22.58 -12.10
C ILE A 4 29.76 21.18 -11.56
N LEU A 5 30.60 20.60 -10.71
CA LEU A 5 30.34 19.28 -10.11
C LEU A 5 29.27 19.36 -8.99
N SER A 6 29.18 20.50 -8.29
CA SER A 6 28.14 20.71 -7.26
C SER A 6 26.76 21.04 -7.83
N ALA A 7 26.67 21.48 -9.09
CA ALA A 7 25.40 21.78 -9.77
C ALA A 7 24.73 20.57 -10.43
N MET A 8 25.39 19.41 -10.53
CA MET A 8 24.79 18.17 -11.00
C MET A 8 24.19 17.39 -9.82
N SER A 9 23.10 17.87 -9.26
CA SER A 9 22.25 17.05 -8.42
C SER A 9 21.54 16.01 -9.31
N TRP A 10 22.16 14.85 -9.46
CA TRP A 10 21.55 13.75 -10.19
C TRP A 10 20.35 13.24 -9.41
N ASP A 11 19.21 13.15 -10.07
CA ASP A 11 18.03 12.50 -9.52
C ASP A 11 18.41 11.13 -8.95
N PRO A 12 17.99 10.80 -7.70
CA PRO A 12 18.34 9.54 -7.04
C PRO A 12 17.89 8.31 -7.84
N GLY A 13 16.76 8.39 -8.56
CA GLY A 13 16.25 7.31 -9.41
C GLY A 13 17.16 7.08 -10.63
N PHE A 14 17.61 8.15 -11.28
CA PHE A 14 18.55 8.07 -12.41
C PHE A 14 19.90 7.49 -11.98
N ARG A 15 20.41 7.91 -10.82
CA ARG A 15 21.66 7.36 -10.26
C ARG A 15 21.55 5.87 -9.97
N GLY A 16 20.42 5.44 -9.37
CA GLY A 16 20.14 4.04 -9.10
C GLY A 16 20.09 3.21 -10.38
N LEU A 17 19.36 3.68 -11.39
CA LEU A 17 19.27 3.02 -12.70
C LEU A 17 20.65 2.89 -13.35
N LEU A 18 21.44 3.96 -13.38
CA LEU A 18 22.79 3.96 -13.96
C LEU A 18 23.72 2.95 -13.26
N THR A 19 23.66 2.90 -11.93
CA THR A 19 24.45 1.94 -11.13
C THR A 19 24.09 0.49 -11.50
N VAL A 20 22.81 0.17 -11.64
CA VAL A 20 22.35 -1.17 -12.02
C VAL A 20 22.81 -1.51 -13.44
N VAL A 21 22.65 -0.60 -14.40
CA VAL A 21 23.05 -0.81 -15.80
C VAL A 21 24.56 -1.03 -15.90
N VAL A 22 25.36 -0.16 -15.29
CA VAL A 22 26.84 -0.27 -15.33
C VAL A 22 27.30 -1.56 -14.61
N GLY A 23 26.75 -1.86 -13.44
CA GLY A 23 27.07 -3.08 -12.71
C GLY A 23 26.76 -4.35 -13.51
N THR A 24 25.59 -4.39 -14.16
CA THR A 24 25.17 -5.52 -15.02
C THR A 24 26.06 -5.65 -16.24
N LEU A 25 26.43 -4.54 -16.89
CA LEU A 25 27.37 -4.55 -18.05
C LEU A 25 28.76 -5.02 -17.65
N ILE A 26 29.31 -4.59 -16.53
CA ILE A 26 30.62 -5.01 -16.04
C ILE A 26 30.57 -6.51 -15.70
N LEU A 27 29.57 -6.96 -14.92
CA LEU A 27 29.46 -8.37 -14.56
C LEU A 27 29.21 -9.25 -15.77
N GLY A 28 28.19 -8.94 -16.58
CA GLY A 28 27.87 -9.68 -17.80
C GLY A 28 29.01 -9.65 -18.83
N GLY A 29 29.66 -8.48 -19.00
CA GLY A 29 30.79 -8.31 -19.91
C GLY A 29 32.02 -9.13 -19.50
N SER A 30 32.36 -9.17 -18.21
CA SER A 30 33.46 -9.98 -17.70
C SER A 30 33.23 -11.49 -17.89
N VAL A 31 32.00 -11.95 -17.56
CA VAL A 31 31.60 -13.35 -17.80
C VAL A 31 31.64 -13.69 -19.30
N TYR A 32 31.15 -12.78 -20.15
CA TYR A 32 31.21 -12.94 -21.61
C TYR A 32 32.65 -13.08 -22.11
N LEU A 33 33.55 -12.20 -21.71
CA LEU A 33 34.95 -12.25 -22.13
C LEU A 33 35.59 -13.58 -21.71
N LEU A 34 35.38 -14.01 -20.49
CA LEU A 34 35.89 -15.27 -19.97
C LEU A 34 35.34 -16.48 -20.76
N LEU A 35 34.08 -16.50 -21.09
CA LEU A 35 33.49 -17.58 -21.89
C LEU A 35 33.89 -17.50 -23.36
N ALA A 36 33.97 -16.30 -23.93
CA ALA A 36 34.34 -16.09 -25.34
C ALA A 36 35.77 -16.53 -25.64
N THR A 37 36.71 -16.33 -24.71
CA THR A 37 38.10 -16.79 -24.85
C THR A 37 38.19 -18.32 -24.87
N ASN A 38 37.32 -19.01 -24.14
CA ASN A 38 37.38 -20.49 -24.06
C ASN A 38 36.51 -21.20 -25.09
N THR A 39 35.39 -20.61 -25.54
CA THR A 39 34.40 -21.29 -26.39
C THR A 39 34.14 -20.62 -27.72
N GLY A 40 34.83 -19.49 -27.97
CA GLY A 40 34.60 -18.62 -29.11
C GLY A 40 33.45 -17.65 -28.89
N TRP A 41 33.50 -16.49 -29.59
CA TRP A 41 32.66 -15.34 -29.32
C TRP A 41 31.14 -15.59 -29.42
N ARG A 42 30.67 -16.38 -30.39
CA ARG A 42 29.25 -16.70 -30.60
C ARG A 42 28.69 -17.58 -29.48
N LEU A 43 29.41 -18.63 -29.11
CA LEU A 43 28.99 -19.54 -28.06
C LEU A 43 29.13 -18.88 -26.69
N GLY A 44 30.21 -18.16 -26.45
CA GLY A 44 30.42 -17.39 -25.24
C GLY A 44 29.29 -16.39 -25.00
N PHE A 45 28.85 -15.67 -26.04
CA PHE A 45 27.71 -14.75 -25.94
C PHE A 45 26.41 -15.49 -25.57
N LEU A 46 26.10 -16.61 -26.25
CA LEU A 46 24.86 -17.36 -25.99
C LEU A 46 24.86 -17.96 -24.58
N LEU A 47 25.99 -18.47 -24.10
CA LEU A 47 26.12 -19.00 -22.73
C LEU A 47 25.97 -17.89 -21.68
N THR A 48 26.61 -16.74 -21.91
CA THR A 48 26.45 -15.57 -21.00
C THR A 48 25.00 -15.09 -20.92
N LEU A 49 24.35 -14.97 -22.08
CA LEU A 49 22.96 -14.54 -22.15
C LEU A 49 22.02 -15.56 -21.47
N THR A 50 22.28 -16.85 -21.66
CA THR A 50 21.52 -17.92 -20.99
C THR A 50 21.67 -17.83 -19.47
N GLY A 51 22.92 -17.72 -19.00
CA GLY A 51 23.21 -17.58 -17.56
C GLY A 51 22.57 -16.33 -16.95
N LEU A 52 22.69 -15.18 -17.63
CA LEU A 52 22.08 -13.94 -17.18
C LEU A 52 20.55 -14.03 -17.15
N ALA A 53 19.92 -14.57 -18.19
CA ALA A 53 18.48 -14.74 -18.25
C ALA A 53 17.97 -15.68 -17.14
N GLY A 54 18.67 -16.79 -16.89
CA GLY A 54 18.34 -17.71 -15.79
C GLY A 54 18.46 -17.05 -14.43
N TRP A 55 19.54 -16.28 -14.21
CA TRP A 55 19.73 -15.54 -12.97
C TRP A 55 18.65 -14.48 -12.77
N MET A 56 18.33 -13.67 -13.80
CA MET A 56 17.28 -12.65 -13.74
C MET A 56 15.89 -13.27 -13.51
N MET A 57 15.62 -14.44 -14.07
CA MET A 57 14.37 -15.19 -13.83
C MET A 57 14.23 -15.57 -12.35
N ILE A 58 15.29 -16.10 -11.73
CA ILE A 58 15.29 -16.47 -10.31
C ILE A 58 15.13 -15.22 -9.43
N MET A 59 15.89 -14.16 -9.72
CA MET A 59 15.81 -12.91 -8.98
C MET A 59 14.43 -12.26 -9.08
N GLY A 60 13.88 -12.21 -10.30
CA GLY A 60 12.54 -11.68 -10.52
C GLY A 60 11.47 -12.48 -9.75
N LEU A 61 11.60 -13.82 -9.72
CA LEU A 61 10.70 -14.68 -8.94
C LEU A 61 10.79 -14.38 -7.44
N VAL A 62 12.01 -14.25 -6.90
CA VAL A 62 12.23 -13.89 -5.49
C VAL A 62 11.63 -12.52 -5.20
N TRP A 63 11.84 -11.53 -6.07
CA TRP A 63 11.28 -10.19 -5.91
C TRP A 63 9.76 -10.19 -5.97
N ALA A 64 9.16 -10.98 -6.88
CA ALA A 64 7.70 -11.12 -6.96
C ALA A 64 7.10 -11.77 -5.70
N MET A 65 7.78 -12.79 -5.13
CA MET A 65 7.31 -13.46 -3.91
C MET A 65 7.41 -12.57 -2.67
N TYR A 66 8.55 -11.91 -2.48
CA TYR A 66 8.81 -11.13 -1.27
C TYR A 66 8.43 -9.64 -1.39
N GLY A 67 8.15 -9.15 -2.59
CA GLY A 67 7.80 -7.74 -2.83
C GLY A 67 8.98 -6.80 -2.53
N ILE A 68 10.18 -7.20 -2.89
CA ILE A 68 11.44 -6.45 -2.76
C ILE A 68 12.04 -6.17 -4.15
N GLY A 69 13.16 -5.46 -4.20
CA GLY A 69 13.88 -5.16 -5.44
C GLY A 69 13.17 -4.12 -6.31
N TYR A 70 13.04 -4.38 -7.61
CA TYR A 70 12.35 -3.47 -8.53
C TYR A 70 10.84 -3.52 -8.30
N GLN A 71 10.31 -2.49 -7.68
CA GLN A 71 8.91 -2.39 -7.28
C GLN A 71 8.17 -1.34 -8.10
N GLY A 72 6.88 -1.57 -8.33
CA GLY A 72 5.96 -0.58 -8.83
C GLY A 72 5.34 0.26 -7.70
N ARG A 73 4.22 0.94 -8.01
CA ARG A 73 3.50 1.77 -7.04
C ARG A 73 3.03 0.92 -5.86
N VAL A 74 3.14 1.48 -4.67
CA VAL A 74 2.54 0.91 -3.46
C VAL A 74 1.03 1.09 -3.48
N ALA A 75 0.31 0.28 -2.72
CA ALA A 75 -1.12 0.47 -2.54
C ALA A 75 -1.38 1.78 -1.79
N THR A 76 -2.34 2.56 -2.29
CA THR A 76 -2.76 3.86 -1.72
C THR A 76 -4.27 3.92 -1.62
N TRP A 77 -4.78 4.98 -1.03
CA TRP A 77 -6.18 5.35 -1.10
C TRP A 77 -6.35 6.43 -2.18
N GLU A 78 -7.27 6.23 -3.09
CA GLU A 78 -7.66 7.21 -4.11
C GLU A 78 -8.98 7.83 -3.69
N VAL A 79 -9.03 9.18 -3.66
CA VAL A 79 -10.26 9.91 -3.30
C VAL A 79 -11.19 9.91 -4.50
N GLU A 80 -12.40 9.39 -4.32
CA GLU A 80 -13.43 9.42 -5.35
C GLU A 80 -14.28 10.68 -5.26
N GLU A 81 -14.70 11.04 -4.03
CA GLU A 81 -15.54 12.21 -3.82
C GLU A 81 -15.38 12.81 -2.43
N ILE A 82 -15.86 14.04 -2.30
CA ILE A 82 -16.02 14.74 -1.02
C ILE A 82 -17.48 15.15 -0.87
N ASN A 83 -18.05 14.90 0.29
CA ASN A 83 -19.40 15.30 0.65
C ASN A 83 -19.37 16.18 1.89
N TYR A 84 -20.27 17.15 1.96
CA TYR A 84 -20.41 18.06 3.09
C TYR A 84 -21.71 17.76 3.84
N ASN A 85 -21.59 17.48 5.13
CA ASN A 85 -22.67 17.18 6.10
C ASN A 85 -23.48 15.91 5.78
N ASP A 86 -23.85 15.67 4.55
CA ASP A 86 -24.81 14.63 4.16
C ASP A 86 -24.16 13.65 3.16
N LEU A 87 -24.00 12.40 3.60
CA LEU A 87 -23.52 11.29 2.76
C LEU A 87 -24.62 10.61 1.95
N THR A 88 -25.89 10.86 2.25
CA THR A 88 -27.02 10.23 1.52
C THR A 88 -27.10 10.67 0.06
N VAL A 89 -26.45 11.80 -0.26
CA VAL A 89 -26.33 12.35 -1.62
C VAL A 89 -25.03 11.96 -2.32
N ALA A 90 -24.19 11.13 -1.71
CA ALA A 90 -22.93 10.66 -2.31
C ALA A 90 -23.18 9.98 -3.66
N ASN A 91 -22.23 10.09 -4.59
CA ASN A 91 -22.29 9.38 -5.87
C ASN A 91 -22.05 7.89 -5.67
N THR A 92 -21.14 7.54 -4.76
CA THR A 92 -20.86 6.17 -4.35
C THR A 92 -22.04 5.63 -3.55
N GLU A 93 -22.73 4.60 -4.08
CA GLU A 93 -23.96 4.07 -3.45
C GLU A 93 -23.66 3.51 -2.06
N ASP A 94 -22.56 2.80 -1.90
CA ASP A 94 -22.17 2.20 -0.63
C ASP A 94 -21.89 3.25 0.45
N ALA A 95 -21.30 4.40 0.10
CA ALA A 95 -21.04 5.49 1.04
C ALA A 95 -22.31 6.10 1.65
N ARG A 96 -23.46 5.96 0.98
CA ARG A 96 -24.76 6.48 1.47
C ARG A 96 -25.27 5.74 2.71
N THR A 97 -24.78 4.54 2.96
CA THR A 97 -25.22 3.68 4.07
C THR A 97 -24.33 3.83 5.32
N VAL A 98 -23.29 4.67 5.26
CA VAL A 98 -22.51 5.02 6.45
C VAL A 98 -23.38 5.75 7.46
N PRO A 99 -23.45 5.31 8.73
CA PRO A 99 -24.29 5.93 9.74
C PRO A 99 -24.10 7.45 9.83
N PRO A 100 -25.18 8.23 9.86
CA PRO A 100 -25.08 9.68 10.01
C PRO A 100 -24.47 10.04 11.37
N ARG A 101 -23.80 11.19 11.43
CA ARG A 101 -23.09 11.61 12.66
C ARG A 101 -24.02 11.78 13.85
N GLU A 102 -25.26 12.18 13.61
CA GLU A 102 -26.29 12.40 14.63
C GLU A 102 -26.77 11.14 15.32
N ASP A 103 -26.58 9.96 14.65
CA ASP A 103 -26.93 8.66 15.20
C ASP A 103 -25.78 8.04 16.01
N MET A 104 -24.62 8.69 16.05
CA MET A 104 -23.46 8.18 16.78
C MET A 104 -23.64 8.40 18.29
N PRO A 105 -23.35 7.38 19.11
CA PRO A 105 -23.42 7.52 20.58
C PRO A 105 -22.35 8.51 21.09
N ASP A 106 -22.62 9.15 22.22
CA ASP A 106 -21.64 9.99 22.89
C ASP A 106 -20.52 9.07 23.46
N PRO A 107 -19.25 9.24 23.08
CA PRO A 107 -18.14 8.49 23.64
C PRO A 107 -18.08 8.54 25.19
N ARG A 108 -18.57 9.62 25.80
CA ARG A 108 -18.57 9.78 27.26
C ARG A 108 -19.53 8.81 27.95
N GLU A 109 -20.68 8.53 27.32
CA GLU A 109 -21.64 7.56 27.86
C GLU A 109 -21.09 6.14 27.90
N ILE A 110 -20.23 5.78 26.91
CA ILE A 110 -19.59 4.47 26.86
C ILE A 110 -18.43 4.39 27.86
N ILE A 111 -17.72 5.49 28.12
CA ILE A 111 -16.62 5.53 29.09
C ILE A 111 -17.15 5.32 30.50
N GLU A 112 -18.32 5.87 30.83
CA GLU A 112 -18.95 5.74 32.16
C GLU A 112 -19.18 4.26 32.50
N GLY A 113 -18.57 3.80 33.58
CA GLY A 113 -18.69 2.42 34.04
C GLY A 113 -17.68 1.41 33.43
N ASN A 114 -16.76 1.87 32.60
CA ASN A 114 -15.64 1.08 32.13
C ASN A 114 -14.32 1.56 32.76
N ASP A 115 -13.84 0.86 33.77
CA ASP A 115 -12.63 1.22 34.54
C ASP A 115 -11.39 1.46 33.67
N ILE A 116 -11.27 0.75 32.55
CA ILE A 116 -10.11 0.86 31.62
C ILE A 116 -10.20 2.19 30.87
N LEU A 117 -11.38 2.51 30.36
CA LEU A 117 -11.61 3.73 29.58
C LEU A 117 -11.58 4.97 30.48
N GLU A 118 -12.17 4.91 31.68
CA GLU A 118 -12.11 6.01 32.65
C GLU A 118 -10.69 6.36 33.04
N ALA A 119 -9.81 5.35 33.22
CA ALA A 119 -8.41 5.56 33.53
C ALA A 119 -7.63 6.19 32.36
N GLN A 120 -8.00 5.88 31.11
CA GLN A 120 -7.32 6.36 29.92
C GLN A 120 -7.83 7.71 29.43
N PHE A 121 -9.13 7.96 29.59
CA PHE A 121 -9.82 9.18 29.14
C PHE A 121 -10.45 9.94 30.30
N PRO A 122 -9.64 10.53 31.19
CA PRO A 122 -10.15 11.32 32.30
C PRO A 122 -11.01 12.49 31.78
N ASP A 123 -11.97 12.92 32.58
CA ASP A 123 -12.79 14.10 32.27
C ASP A 123 -11.99 15.39 32.52
N ASP A 124 -11.06 15.68 31.62
CA ASP A 124 -10.18 16.84 31.67
C ASP A 124 -10.43 17.71 30.42
N PRO A 125 -10.90 18.94 30.57
CA PRO A 125 -11.16 19.84 29.47
C PRO A 125 -9.88 20.27 28.71
N THR A 126 -8.70 20.00 29.26
CA THR A 126 -7.41 20.28 28.58
C THR A 126 -6.98 19.17 27.63
N VAL A 127 -7.63 18.01 27.70
CA VAL A 127 -7.37 16.87 26.82
C VAL A 127 -8.44 16.84 25.71
N ARG A 128 -8.02 16.41 24.51
CA ARG A 128 -8.98 16.22 23.40
C ARG A 128 -10.10 15.28 23.81
N ALA A 129 -11.33 15.69 23.52
CA ALA A 129 -12.50 14.80 23.71
C ALA A 129 -12.27 13.49 22.94
N PRO A 130 -12.43 12.32 23.59
CA PRO A 130 -12.26 11.04 22.95
C PRO A 130 -13.33 10.83 21.87
N GLN A 131 -12.96 10.05 20.87
CA GLN A 131 -13.85 9.63 19.80
C GLN A 131 -14.06 8.11 19.87
N LEU A 132 -15.12 7.60 19.25
CA LEU A 132 -15.43 6.16 19.28
C LEU A 132 -14.28 5.29 18.81
N GLY A 133 -13.54 5.72 17.75
CA GLY A 133 -12.35 5.05 17.28
C GLY A 133 -11.19 5.03 18.29
N ASP A 134 -11.11 6.04 19.17
CA ASP A 134 -10.13 6.06 20.25
C ASP A 134 -10.47 5.00 21.32
N LEU A 135 -11.78 4.87 21.66
CA LEU A 135 -12.25 3.85 22.59
C LEU A 135 -11.97 2.45 22.09
N LEU A 136 -12.29 2.16 20.81
CA LEU A 136 -11.99 0.88 20.15
C LEU A 136 -10.49 0.58 20.12
N SER A 137 -9.63 1.61 20.10
CA SER A 137 -8.18 1.45 20.13
C SER A 137 -7.64 0.99 21.49
N VAL A 138 -8.31 1.38 22.56
CA VAL A 138 -7.93 1.06 23.96
C VAL A 138 -8.55 -0.26 24.38
N ASP A 139 -9.85 -0.41 24.12
CA ASP A 139 -10.61 -1.61 24.47
C ASP A 139 -11.48 -2.04 23.27
N PRO A 140 -11.05 -3.05 22.50
CA PRO A 140 -11.85 -3.56 21.38
C PRO A 140 -13.22 -4.14 21.79
N SER A 141 -13.42 -4.50 23.07
CA SER A 141 -14.71 -5.02 23.55
C SER A 141 -15.81 -3.96 23.58
N VAL A 142 -15.46 -2.68 23.41
CA VAL A 142 -16.42 -1.58 23.18
C VAL A 142 -17.31 -1.84 21.96
N ALA A 143 -16.84 -2.58 20.98
CA ALA A 143 -17.65 -2.97 19.82
C ALA A 143 -18.88 -3.82 20.21
N ASP A 144 -18.81 -4.53 21.34
CA ASP A 144 -19.89 -5.37 21.86
C ASP A 144 -20.82 -4.60 22.83
N ASP A 145 -20.57 -3.31 23.07
CA ASP A 145 -21.42 -2.48 23.92
C ASP A 145 -22.80 -2.27 23.24
N PRO A 146 -23.91 -2.38 23.99
CA PRO A 146 -25.24 -2.14 23.43
C PRO A 146 -25.42 -0.77 22.75
N ALA A 147 -24.69 0.27 23.18
CA ALA A 147 -24.70 1.58 22.53
C ALA A 147 -24.00 1.57 21.15
N MET A 148 -23.17 0.57 20.88
CA MET A 148 -22.45 0.41 19.62
C MET A 148 -23.15 -0.55 18.65
N GLU A 149 -24.31 -1.10 19.02
CA GLU A 149 -25.10 -1.99 18.14
C GLU A 149 -25.48 -1.26 16.85
N GLY A 150 -25.17 -1.85 15.70
CA GLY A 150 -25.38 -1.23 14.38
C GLY A 150 -24.44 -0.06 14.06
N ILE A 151 -23.53 0.30 14.98
CA ILE A 151 -22.51 1.35 14.79
C ILE A 151 -21.13 0.74 14.62
N ALA A 152 -20.69 -0.19 15.47
CA ALA A 152 -19.39 -0.82 15.33
C ALA A 152 -19.27 -1.58 14.00
N GLU A 153 -20.36 -2.26 13.63
CA GLU A 153 -20.56 -2.92 12.35
C GLU A 153 -22.00 -2.71 11.90
N THR A 154 -22.19 -2.20 10.69
CA THR A 154 -23.52 -1.95 10.13
C THR A 154 -24.03 -3.15 9.35
N ASP A 155 -25.35 -3.25 9.14
CA ASP A 155 -25.99 -4.28 8.31
C ASP A 155 -25.46 -4.27 6.86
N ASP A 156 -25.01 -3.12 6.38
CA ASP A 156 -24.44 -2.93 5.03
C ASP A 156 -22.94 -3.28 4.98
N GLY A 157 -22.34 -3.71 6.08
CA GLY A 157 -20.95 -4.16 6.16
C GLY A 157 -19.90 -3.05 6.34
N TRP A 158 -20.32 -1.85 6.78
CA TRP A 158 -19.38 -0.83 7.24
C TRP A 158 -18.92 -1.13 8.67
N HIS A 159 -17.60 -1.03 8.87
CA HIS A 159 -16.97 -1.18 10.16
C HIS A 159 -16.36 0.14 10.61
N LEU A 160 -16.65 0.55 11.83
CA LEU A 160 -15.99 1.69 12.45
C LEU A 160 -14.54 1.29 12.77
N LEU A 161 -13.59 2.06 12.26
CA LEU A 161 -12.16 1.78 12.44
C LEU A 161 -11.66 2.35 13.76
N ALA A 162 -10.84 1.56 14.47
CA ALA A 162 -10.07 2.04 15.59
C ALA A 162 -9.04 3.09 15.14
N SER A 163 -8.87 4.16 15.91
CA SER A 163 -7.94 5.27 15.56
C SER A 163 -6.49 4.81 15.46
N ALA A 164 -6.08 3.79 16.23
CA ALA A 164 -4.74 3.22 16.21
C ALA A 164 -4.53 2.16 15.10
N ASP A 165 -5.56 1.80 14.34
CA ASP A 165 -5.42 0.86 13.25
C ASP A 165 -4.55 1.46 12.14
N LYS A 166 -3.68 0.62 11.59
CA LYS A 166 -2.80 1.01 10.48
C LYS A 166 -3.58 1.49 9.26
N GLN A 167 -4.71 0.86 8.97
CA GLN A 167 -5.58 1.22 7.86
C GLN A 167 -6.17 2.61 8.07
N THR A 168 -6.63 2.92 9.29
CA THR A 168 -7.09 4.26 9.67
C THR A 168 -6.00 5.29 9.43
N GLY A 169 -4.78 5.03 9.91
CA GLY A 169 -3.65 5.94 9.71
C GLY A 169 -3.31 6.18 8.24
N GLU A 170 -3.33 5.15 7.39
CA GLU A 170 -3.11 5.28 5.95
C GLU A 170 -4.25 6.08 5.27
N ALA A 171 -5.51 5.81 5.62
CA ALA A 171 -6.67 6.49 5.06
C ALA A 171 -6.73 7.97 5.48
N VAL A 172 -6.54 8.25 6.77
CA VAL A 172 -6.49 9.62 7.30
C VAL A 172 -5.36 10.42 6.67
N ALA A 173 -4.18 9.81 6.48
CA ALA A 173 -3.06 10.48 5.81
C ALA A 173 -3.38 10.82 4.35
N ALA A 174 -4.05 9.91 3.61
CA ALA A 174 -4.47 10.16 2.23
C ALA A 174 -5.53 11.25 2.14
N ALA A 175 -6.57 11.17 3.00
CA ALA A 175 -7.61 12.21 3.08
C ALA A 175 -7.02 13.58 3.42
N SER A 176 -6.12 13.64 4.41
CA SER A 176 -5.46 14.89 4.81
C SER A 176 -4.64 15.49 3.68
N ALA A 177 -3.82 14.68 2.99
CA ALA A 177 -3.04 15.14 1.85
C ALA A 177 -3.94 15.70 0.74
N TYR A 178 -5.02 15.01 0.43
CA TYR A 178 -5.97 15.47 -0.59
C TYR A 178 -6.65 16.79 -0.21
N LEU A 179 -7.10 16.92 1.05
CA LEU A 179 -7.78 18.13 1.54
C LEU A 179 -6.84 19.34 1.59
N ILE A 180 -5.55 19.14 1.86
CA ILE A 180 -4.54 20.19 1.94
C ILE A 180 -3.95 20.50 0.56
N ASP A 181 -3.43 19.47 -0.14
CA ASP A 181 -2.57 19.68 -1.33
C ASP A 181 -3.38 19.79 -2.62
N GLU A 182 -4.53 19.14 -2.73
CA GLU A 182 -5.32 19.11 -3.97
C GLU A 182 -6.55 20.02 -3.90
N ARG A 183 -7.24 20.05 -2.76
CA ARG A 183 -8.46 20.86 -2.59
C ARG A 183 -8.20 22.20 -1.95
N GLU A 184 -7.05 22.38 -1.31
CA GLU A 184 -6.67 23.61 -0.60
C GLU A 184 -7.76 24.08 0.39
N LEU A 185 -8.51 23.08 0.96
CA LEU A 185 -9.58 23.37 1.91
C LEU A 185 -9.02 23.75 3.28
N TYR A 186 -7.88 23.19 3.63
CA TYR A 186 -7.11 23.47 4.83
C TYR A 186 -5.66 23.73 4.44
N THR A 187 -4.94 24.54 5.24
CA THR A 187 -3.51 24.83 5.00
C THR A 187 -2.60 23.85 5.75
N SER A 188 -3.14 23.19 6.77
CA SER A 188 -2.41 22.21 7.57
C SER A 188 -3.34 21.22 8.28
N ALA A 189 -2.80 20.08 8.67
CA ALA A 189 -3.53 19.06 9.43
C ALA A 189 -3.94 19.50 10.85
N SER A 190 -3.48 20.65 11.33
CA SER A 190 -3.89 21.22 12.61
C SER A 190 -5.19 22.04 12.53
N GLU A 191 -5.72 22.28 11.33
CA GLU A 191 -6.92 23.08 11.11
C GLU A 191 -8.21 22.25 11.11
N PHE A 192 -8.09 20.93 11.20
CA PHE A 192 -9.23 20.03 11.31
C PHE A 192 -8.95 18.87 12.26
N VAL A 193 -10.00 18.24 12.72
CA VAL A 193 -9.93 16.97 13.48
C VAL A 193 -10.63 15.87 12.70
N VAL A 194 -10.11 14.65 12.81
CA VAL A 194 -10.78 13.46 12.32
C VAL A 194 -11.85 13.09 13.33
N LEU A 195 -13.09 12.94 12.90
CA LEU A 195 -14.22 12.57 13.74
C LEU A 195 -14.37 11.05 13.84
N ASP A 196 -14.31 10.39 12.72
CA ASP A 196 -14.39 8.93 12.61
C ASP A 196 -13.87 8.46 11.24
N SER A 197 -13.64 7.17 11.13
CA SER A 197 -13.24 6.51 9.89
C SER A 197 -13.97 5.18 9.77
N TRP A 198 -14.50 4.92 8.60
CA TRP A 198 -15.30 3.76 8.28
C TRP A 198 -14.66 2.97 7.16
N SER A 199 -14.76 1.65 7.20
CA SER A 199 -14.24 0.77 6.16
C SER A 199 -15.27 -0.26 5.77
N GLN A 200 -15.37 -0.53 4.46
CA GLN A 200 -16.24 -1.57 3.91
C GLN A 200 -15.49 -2.39 2.87
N GLY A 201 -15.83 -3.67 2.78
CA GLY A 201 -15.28 -4.56 1.77
C GLY A 201 -13.81 -4.91 1.99
N GLY A 202 -13.10 -5.12 0.88
CA GLY A 202 -11.72 -5.57 0.95
C GLY A 202 -11.62 -7.08 1.14
N LYS A 203 -10.52 -7.52 1.73
CA LYS A 203 -10.28 -8.94 1.94
C LYS A 203 -10.80 -9.37 3.29
N GLU A 204 -11.63 -10.38 3.27
CA GLU A 204 -11.93 -11.13 4.48
C GLU A 204 -10.66 -11.52 5.24
N GLY A 205 -10.77 -11.54 6.55
CA GLY A 205 -9.72 -11.95 7.46
C GLY A 205 -9.14 -13.31 7.06
N ARG A 206 -7.90 -13.55 7.46
CA ARG A 206 -7.18 -14.74 7.09
C ARG A 206 -7.66 -15.92 7.93
N GLU A 207 -8.63 -16.68 7.45
CA GLU A 207 -8.98 -17.97 7.99
C GLU A 207 -8.04 -19.05 7.43
N GLY A 208 -7.44 -19.84 8.28
CA GLY A 208 -6.58 -20.99 7.93
C GLY A 208 -5.43 -21.19 8.90
N ASP A 209 -5.48 -22.28 9.65
CA ASP A 209 -4.46 -22.61 10.66
C ASP A 209 -3.24 -23.30 10.08
N SER A 210 -3.32 -23.88 8.87
CA SER A 210 -2.23 -24.65 8.30
C SER A 210 -1.33 -23.84 7.35
N THR A 211 -0.03 -24.17 7.33
CA THR A 211 0.94 -23.52 6.43
C THR A 211 0.63 -23.79 4.95
N VAL A 212 0.03 -24.96 4.65
CA VAL A 212 -0.34 -25.36 3.28
C VAL A 212 -1.54 -24.56 2.77
N GLU A 213 -2.57 -24.38 3.59
CA GLU A 213 -3.74 -23.56 3.25
C GLU A 213 -3.34 -22.12 3.03
N ARG A 214 -2.45 -21.58 3.86
CA ARG A 214 -1.87 -20.24 3.66
C ARG A 214 -1.11 -20.11 2.34
N ALA A 215 -0.38 -21.14 1.94
CA ALA A 215 0.36 -21.13 0.66
C ALA A 215 -0.59 -21.26 -0.54
N LEU A 216 -1.61 -22.12 -0.47
CA LEU A 216 -2.63 -22.26 -1.51
C LEU A 216 -3.45 -20.98 -1.68
N PHE A 217 -3.90 -20.39 -0.59
CA PHE A 217 -4.62 -19.11 -0.61
C PHE A 217 -3.78 -17.98 -1.21
N LYS A 218 -2.48 -17.95 -0.90
CA LYS A 218 -1.53 -16.98 -1.48
C LYS A 218 -1.32 -17.22 -2.99
N ALA A 219 -1.24 -18.47 -3.41
CA ALA A 219 -1.13 -18.83 -4.82
C ALA A 219 -2.41 -18.48 -5.60
N GLN A 220 -3.58 -18.78 -5.05
CA GLN A 220 -4.87 -18.41 -5.62
C GLN A 220 -5.03 -16.90 -5.77
N ARG A 221 -4.63 -16.12 -4.74
CA ARG A 221 -4.62 -14.64 -4.80
C ARG A 221 -3.73 -14.08 -5.89
N ILE A 222 -2.58 -14.72 -6.15
CA ILE A 222 -1.68 -14.31 -7.24
C ILE A 222 -2.30 -14.64 -8.59
N ALA A 223 -2.97 -15.79 -8.70
CA ALA A 223 -3.58 -16.24 -9.94
C ALA A 223 -4.85 -15.45 -10.31
N THR A 224 -5.63 -15.02 -9.31
CA THR A 224 -6.90 -14.27 -9.54
C THR A 224 -6.70 -12.75 -9.62
N TRP A 225 -5.51 -12.24 -9.27
CA TRP A 225 -5.18 -10.82 -9.42
C TRP A 225 -5.00 -10.44 -10.90
N PRO A 226 -5.55 -9.31 -11.40
CA PRO A 226 -6.31 -8.26 -10.70
C PRO A 226 -7.82 -8.46 -10.68
N LEU A 227 -8.35 -9.52 -11.31
CA LEU A 227 -9.77 -9.68 -11.65
C LEU A 227 -10.67 -10.13 -10.47
N GLY A 228 -10.10 -10.61 -9.40
CA GLY A 228 -10.84 -11.18 -8.26
C GLY A 228 -10.65 -10.43 -6.96
N HIS A 229 -10.40 -9.12 -6.99
CA HIS A 229 -10.26 -8.33 -5.77
C HIS A 229 -11.55 -7.57 -5.50
N PRO A 230 -12.25 -7.83 -4.38
CA PRO A 230 -13.41 -7.03 -4.02
C PRO A 230 -12.99 -5.57 -3.80
N PRO A 231 -13.83 -4.60 -4.14
CA PRO A 231 -13.59 -3.20 -3.81
C PRO A 231 -13.39 -3.06 -2.32
N HIS A 232 -12.58 -2.11 -1.92
CA HIS A 232 -12.32 -1.80 -0.53
C HIS A 232 -12.44 -0.29 -0.39
N GLU A 233 -13.47 0.13 0.30
CA GLU A 233 -13.83 1.52 0.46
C GLU A 233 -13.55 2.00 1.88
N VAL A 234 -13.29 3.27 2.01
CA VAL A 234 -13.12 3.93 3.30
C VAL A 234 -13.76 5.31 3.22
N VAL A 235 -14.42 5.69 4.28
CA VAL A 235 -14.92 7.05 4.49
C VAL A 235 -14.23 7.63 5.71
N VAL A 236 -13.59 8.79 5.55
CA VAL A 236 -12.98 9.55 6.65
C VAL A 236 -13.76 10.85 6.81
N ARG A 237 -14.33 11.06 8.01
CA ARG A 237 -15.01 12.31 8.33
C ARG A 237 -14.09 13.22 9.13
N VAL A 238 -13.98 14.45 8.67
CA VAL A 238 -13.21 15.50 9.33
C VAL A 238 -14.06 16.75 9.53
N GLN A 239 -13.68 17.57 10.49
CA GLN A 239 -14.34 18.86 10.75
C GLN A 239 -13.29 19.90 11.11
N GLY A 240 -13.47 21.11 10.62
CA GLY A 240 -12.60 22.23 10.96
C GLY A 240 -12.57 22.48 12.47
N VAL A 241 -11.47 23.04 12.96
CA VAL A 241 -11.31 23.37 14.40
C VAL A 241 -11.62 24.82 14.67
N VAL A 242 -12.07 25.11 15.88
CA VAL A 242 -12.18 26.46 16.38
C VAL A 242 -10.78 27.09 16.44
N PRO A 243 -10.55 28.26 15.80
CA PRO A 243 -9.26 28.92 15.87
C PRO A 243 -8.87 29.22 17.32
N ALA A 244 -7.76 28.65 17.76
CA ALA A 244 -7.28 28.85 19.12
C ALA A 244 -5.99 29.69 19.13
N GLU A 245 -5.91 30.68 20.02
CA GLU A 245 -4.72 31.52 20.17
C GLU A 245 -3.60 30.74 20.89
N THR A 246 -2.44 30.61 20.24
CA THR A 246 -1.26 30.06 20.87
C THR A 246 -0.56 31.09 21.74
N VAL A 247 -0.46 30.84 23.05
CA VAL A 247 0.26 31.70 23.98
C VAL A 247 1.74 31.26 24.04
N PRO A 248 2.72 32.14 23.78
CA PRO A 248 4.12 31.76 23.86
C PRO A 248 4.50 31.22 25.25
N GLY A 249 5.11 30.03 25.29
CA GLY A 249 5.51 29.36 26.51
C GLY A 249 4.47 28.44 27.17
N GLN A 250 3.28 28.33 26.57
CA GLN A 250 2.30 27.32 26.95
C GLN A 250 2.21 26.22 25.85
N PRO A 251 1.83 24.99 26.20
CA PRO A 251 1.53 23.98 25.19
C PRO A 251 0.42 24.48 24.27
N PRO A 252 0.40 24.11 22.98
CA PRO A 252 -0.66 24.47 22.08
C PRO A 252 -2.01 23.94 22.62
N PRO A 253 -3.08 24.73 22.52
CA PRO A 253 -4.40 24.29 22.98
C PRO A 253 -4.86 23.06 22.19
N THR A 254 -5.63 22.22 22.85
CA THR A 254 -6.23 21.03 22.22
C THR A 254 -7.17 21.45 21.10
N PRO A 255 -7.04 20.90 19.89
CA PRO A 255 -7.96 21.24 18.81
C PRO A 255 -9.37 20.72 19.11
N VAL A 256 -10.34 21.61 19.05
CA VAL A 256 -11.77 21.31 19.27
C VAL A 256 -12.50 21.51 17.94
N ALA A 257 -13.32 20.53 17.55
CA ALA A 257 -14.14 20.64 16.36
C ALA A 257 -15.08 21.85 16.44
N ASP A 258 -15.20 22.61 15.36
CA ASP A 258 -16.08 23.74 15.24
C ASP A 258 -17.45 23.26 14.73
N ALA A 259 -18.45 23.22 15.61
CA ALA A 259 -19.79 22.77 15.27
C ALA A 259 -20.50 23.64 14.19
N GLU A 260 -20.02 24.87 13.96
CA GLU A 260 -20.56 25.75 12.91
C GLU A 260 -19.99 25.41 11.52
N GLN A 261 -18.87 24.66 11.47
CA GLN A 261 -18.28 24.24 10.22
C GLN A 261 -18.89 22.92 9.72
N PRO A 262 -19.00 22.73 8.41
CA PRO A 262 -19.53 21.49 7.87
C PRO A 262 -18.61 20.30 8.20
N VAL A 263 -19.22 19.15 8.43
CA VAL A 263 -18.49 17.88 8.43
C VAL A 263 -18.12 17.55 6.99
N VAL A 264 -16.86 17.29 6.74
CA VAL A 264 -16.32 16.92 5.43
C VAL A 264 -16.07 15.42 5.43
N SER A 265 -16.80 14.70 4.58
CA SER A 265 -16.65 13.25 4.38
C SER A 265 -15.84 13.01 3.11
N VAL A 266 -14.70 12.35 3.25
CA VAL A 266 -13.83 11.97 2.14
C VAL A 266 -14.03 10.48 1.86
N VAL A 267 -14.64 10.19 0.70
CA VAL A 267 -14.88 8.80 0.24
C VAL A 267 -13.71 8.37 -0.62
N MET A 268 -13.12 7.25 -0.28
CA MET A 268 -11.90 6.75 -0.93
C MET A 268 -12.02 5.26 -1.24
N VAL A 269 -11.37 4.85 -2.33
CA VAL A 269 -11.24 3.45 -2.73
C VAL A 269 -9.77 3.02 -2.69
N ARG A 270 -9.53 1.78 -2.35
CA ARG A 270 -8.18 1.20 -2.28
C ARG A 270 -7.60 0.93 -3.67
N ASP A 271 -6.66 1.72 -4.13
CA ASP A 271 -5.77 1.33 -5.23
C ASP A 271 -4.75 0.30 -4.70
N LEU A 272 -4.80 -0.90 -5.24
CA LEU A 272 -3.89 -1.98 -4.87
C LEU A 272 -2.45 -1.73 -5.31
N GLY A 273 -2.25 -0.72 -6.14
CA GLY A 273 -0.97 -0.42 -6.74
C GLY A 273 -0.45 -1.53 -7.67
N SER A 274 0.78 -1.39 -8.07
CA SER A 274 1.46 -2.30 -9.00
C SER A 274 2.75 -2.89 -8.44
N ARG A 275 2.89 -2.93 -7.11
CA ARG A 275 4.17 -3.21 -6.43
C ARG A 275 4.92 -4.41 -6.97
N ARG A 276 4.23 -5.50 -7.31
CA ARG A 276 4.84 -6.76 -7.77
C ARG A 276 4.89 -6.90 -9.29
N GLN A 277 4.17 -6.07 -10.03
CA GLN A 277 4.07 -6.17 -11.49
C GLN A 277 5.43 -6.13 -12.20
N PRO A 278 6.33 -5.17 -11.91
CA PRO A 278 7.62 -5.12 -12.60
C PRO A 278 8.45 -6.38 -12.39
N ALA A 279 8.44 -6.96 -11.19
CA ALA A 279 9.14 -8.20 -10.89
C ALA A 279 8.53 -9.41 -11.63
N ILE A 280 7.20 -9.47 -11.75
CA ILE A 280 6.49 -10.52 -12.51
C ILE A 280 6.83 -10.40 -14.00
N PHE A 281 6.76 -9.20 -14.59
CA PHE A 281 7.12 -9.00 -15.99
C PHE A 281 8.58 -9.35 -16.27
N LEU A 282 9.48 -8.96 -15.36
CA LEU A 282 10.91 -9.34 -15.45
C LEU A 282 11.09 -10.85 -15.43
N THR A 283 10.38 -11.55 -14.54
CA THR A 283 10.42 -13.02 -14.43
C THR A 283 9.98 -13.67 -15.74
N ILE A 284 8.81 -13.26 -16.27
CA ILE A 284 8.25 -13.82 -17.50
C ILE A 284 9.18 -13.56 -18.70
N ALA A 285 9.63 -12.31 -18.87
CA ALA A 285 10.51 -11.94 -19.97
C ALA A 285 11.85 -12.72 -19.91
N SER A 286 12.41 -12.84 -18.71
CA SER A 286 13.65 -13.60 -18.48
C SER A 286 13.46 -15.10 -18.70
N ALA A 287 12.31 -15.67 -18.31
CA ALA A 287 11.98 -17.09 -18.56
C ALA A 287 11.86 -17.38 -20.05
N ILE A 288 11.22 -16.50 -20.83
CA ILE A 288 11.12 -16.61 -22.28
C ILE A 288 12.52 -16.56 -22.92
N ALA A 289 13.32 -15.54 -22.54
CA ALA A 289 14.69 -15.39 -23.04
C ALA A 289 15.55 -16.62 -22.71
N PHE A 290 15.47 -17.13 -21.47
CA PHE A 290 16.16 -18.33 -21.03
C PHE A 290 15.74 -19.56 -21.86
N GLY A 291 14.44 -19.77 -22.06
CA GLY A 291 13.92 -20.88 -22.87
C GLY A 291 14.40 -20.83 -24.33
N VAL A 292 14.38 -19.64 -24.96
CA VAL A 292 14.88 -19.42 -26.31
C VAL A 292 16.39 -19.71 -26.40
N CYS A 293 17.17 -19.24 -25.45
CA CYS A 293 18.61 -19.48 -25.39
C CYS A 293 18.93 -20.97 -25.18
N CYS A 294 18.24 -21.64 -24.27
CA CYS A 294 18.39 -23.08 -24.03
C CYS A 294 18.03 -23.91 -25.29
N ASN A 295 16.93 -23.56 -25.99
CA ASN A 295 16.58 -24.22 -27.24
C ASN A 295 17.66 -24.00 -28.33
N SER A 296 18.22 -22.80 -28.41
CA SER A 296 19.29 -22.49 -29.35
C SER A 296 20.57 -23.29 -29.05
N LEU A 297 20.94 -23.43 -27.78
CA LEU A 297 22.06 -24.28 -27.34
C LEU A 297 21.80 -25.76 -27.70
N HIS A 298 20.61 -26.27 -27.35
CA HIS A 298 20.22 -27.65 -27.65
C HIS A 298 20.26 -27.97 -29.15
N ARG A 299 19.74 -27.07 -29.98
CA ARG A 299 19.81 -27.22 -31.45
C ARG A 299 21.26 -27.27 -31.96
N ARG A 300 22.09 -26.40 -31.42
CA ARG A 300 23.52 -26.37 -31.78
C ARG A 300 24.21 -27.67 -31.39
N ASP A 301 23.97 -28.18 -30.18
CA ASP A 301 24.58 -29.43 -29.72
C ASP A 301 24.15 -30.62 -30.56
N LYS A 302 22.90 -30.68 -30.99
CA LYS A 302 22.43 -31.70 -31.96
C LYS A 302 23.18 -31.64 -33.30
N LEU A 303 23.35 -30.43 -33.86
CA LEU A 303 24.07 -30.25 -35.12
C LEU A 303 25.54 -30.66 -34.99
N VAL A 304 26.20 -30.32 -33.89
CA VAL A 304 27.60 -30.72 -33.64
C VAL A 304 27.70 -32.23 -33.47
N ALA A 305 26.76 -32.85 -32.76
CA ALA A 305 26.73 -34.32 -32.59
C ALA A 305 26.53 -35.03 -33.94
N GLN A 306 25.61 -34.54 -34.79
CA GLN A 306 25.41 -35.07 -36.15
C GLN A 306 26.63 -34.93 -37.05
N ALA A 307 27.26 -33.74 -37.01
CA ALA A 307 28.50 -33.53 -37.79
C ALA A 307 29.65 -34.43 -37.35
N ARG A 308 29.80 -34.70 -36.06
CA ARG A 308 30.80 -35.65 -35.54
C ARG A 308 30.51 -37.08 -35.95
N ALA A 309 29.26 -37.50 -35.90
CA ALA A 309 28.86 -38.85 -36.35
C ALA A 309 29.12 -39.06 -37.84
N ALA A 310 28.85 -38.05 -38.69
CA ALA A 310 29.13 -38.10 -40.12
C ALA A 310 30.64 -38.06 -40.48
N ALA A 311 31.46 -37.47 -39.64
CA ALA A 311 32.92 -37.41 -39.86
C ALA A 311 33.68 -38.67 -39.38
N GLY A 312 33.04 -39.50 -38.54
CA GLY A 312 33.57 -40.75 -38.01
C GLY A 312 33.13 -42.01 -38.77
N SER A 313 32.25 -41.86 -39.76
CA SER A 313 31.84 -42.90 -40.71
C SER A 313 32.66 -42.78 -42.03
#